data_96dc7b9c923fa61670ae1e3732ba18a5
#
_entry.id   96dc7b9c923fa61670ae1e3732ba18a5
#
_cell.length_a   1.000
_cell.length_b   1.000
_cell.length_c   1.000
_cell.angle_alpha   90.00
_cell.angle_beta   90.00
_cell.angle_gamma   90.00
#
_symmetry.space_group_name_H-M   'P 1'
#
loop_
_entity.id
_entity.type
_entity.pdbx_description
1 polymer ?
#
loop_
_entity_poly.entity_id
_entity_poly.type
_entity_poly.pdbx_seq_one_letter_code
_entity_poly.pdbx_strand_id
1 'polypeptide(L)'
;MQTTALGDDGVQIVRYWLYAPGEDASMWEEFYERGVMGLGSAALGDLSVYTSKQEVRERMLEVYPDYGRQTNDILAAWQFTKEMKPGDIIFAKRGTKEIIGRGIVTGEYFYDSDGDRFPHLRHVRWTGKGCWSLDKPFARKTLTEVSDYTDFVSGVEALFEESTEAAESVVPSEPLTEYSARHFLDEVFMDEERYGATVGVLRAKKNIILQGAPGVGKTFAAKRLAYSMMGVKDASR
;
A
#
# COMPACT_ATOMS: atom_id res chain seq x y z
N MET A 1 7.71 44.46 6.37
CA MET A 1 6.59 43.69 5.86
C MET A 1 7.14 42.28 5.60
N GLN A 2 6.91 41.36 6.53
CA GLN A 2 7.29 39.96 6.40
C GLN A 2 6.12 39.24 5.74
N THR A 3 6.37 38.72 4.56
CA THR A 3 5.41 37.85 3.85
C THR A 3 5.54 36.45 4.44
N THR A 4 4.55 36.06 5.24
CA THR A 4 4.42 34.70 5.75
C THR A 4 4.01 33.82 4.59
N ALA A 5 4.89 32.90 4.16
CA ALA A 5 4.56 31.85 3.21
C ALA A 5 3.53 30.92 3.87
N LEU A 6 2.35 30.81 3.29
CA LEU A 6 1.35 29.81 3.62
C LEU A 6 1.89 28.43 3.23
N GLY A 7 1.85 27.48 4.17
CA GLY A 7 2.26 26.11 3.95
C GLY A 7 1.41 25.47 2.87
N ASP A 8 2.09 24.79 1.96
CA ASP A 8 1.52 23.90 0.96
C ASP A 8 0.88 22.72 1.69
N ASP A 9 -0.46 22.70 1.80
CA ASP A 9 -1.22 21.52 2.20
C ASP A 9 -1.16 20.48 1.06
N GLY A 10 0.03 19.91 0.90
CA GLY A 10 0.34 18.94 -0.14
C GLY A 10 -0.57 17.73 -0.03
N VAL A 11 -1.53 17.62 -0.91
CA VAL A 11 -2.23 16.36 -1.18
C VAL A 11 -1.16 15.34 -1.56
N GLN A 12 -0.86 14.40 -0.67
CA GLN A 12 0.07 13.33 -0.98
C GLN A 12 -0.57 12.45 -2.06
N ILE A 13 -0.05 12.54 -3.28
CA ILE A 13 -0.49 11.68 -4.39
C ILE A 13 0.06 10.28 -4.12
N VAL A 14 -0.83 9.32 -3.91
CA VAL A 14 -0.49 7.89 -3.78
C VAL A 14 -0.14 7.35 -5.15
N ARG A 15 1.03 6.74 -5.27
CA ARG A 15 1.47 6.06 -6.50
C ARG A 15 1.27 4.56 -6.38
N TYR A 16 1.08 3.93 -7.53
CA TYR A 16 0.92 2.49 -7.66
C TYR A 16 2.11 1.89 -8.41
N TRP A 17 2.68 0.83 -7.85
CA TRP A 17 3.86 0.18 -8.36
C TRP A 17 3.62 -1.31 -8.61
N LEU A 18 4.03 -1.79 -9.77
CA LEU A 18 4.11 -3.20 -10.09
C LEU A 18 5.55 -3.66 -9.82
N TYR A 19 5.73 -4.67 -8.97
CA TYR A 19 7.01 -5.09 -8.44
C TYR A 19 7.23 -6.59 -8.58
N ALA A 20 8.40 -7.01 -9.09
CA ALA A 20 8.83 -8.41 -9.13
C ALA A 20 9.83 -8.70 -8.01
N PRO A 21 9.49 -9.52 -7.00
CA PRO A 21 10.37 -9.88 -5.90
C PRO A 21 11.37 -10.98 -6.32
N GLY A 22 12.44 -10.57 -7.02
CA GLY A 22 13.41 -11.48 -7.60
C GLY A 22 12.92 -12.14 -8.90
N GLU A 23 13.78 -12.97 -9.49
CA GLU A 23 13.45 -13.74 -10.67
C GLU A 23 12.36 -14.76 -10.32
N ASP A 24 11.30 -14.78 -11.11
CA ASP A 24 10.11 -15.64 -10.90
C ASP A 24 9.52 -15.58 -9.48
N ALA A 25 9.63 -14.41 -8.86
CA ALA A 25 9.19 -14.13 -7.50
C ALA A 25 9.91 -14.96 -6.41
N SER A 26 11.17 -15.38 -6.67
CA SER A 26 11.95 -16.24 -5.77
C SER A 26 12.14 -15.69 -4.35
N MET A 27 12.03 -14.39 -4.17
CA MET A 27 12.17 -13.72 -2.86
C MET A 27 10.83 -13.40 -2.19
N TRP A 28 9.70 -13.80 -2.80
CA TRP A 28 8.38 -13.38 -2.35
C TRP A 28 8.08 -13.78 -0.90
N GLU A 29 8.30 -15.04 -0.55
CA GLU A 29 8.00 -15.54 0.80
C GLU A 29 8.84 -14.82 1.87
N GLU A 30 10.14 -14.69 1.64
CA GLU A 30 11.04 -14.01 2.57
C GLU A 30 10.66 -12.54 2.75
N PHE A 31 10.40 -11.82 1.65
CA PHE A 31 10.04 -10.41 1.72
C PHE A 31 8.67 -10.18 2.35
N TYR A 32 7.74 -11.09 2.12
CA TYR A 32 6.43 -11.06 2.75
C TYR A 32 6.55 -11.22 4.28
N GLU A 33 7.28 -12.23 4.75
CA GLU A 33 7.49 -12.50 6.18
C GLU A 33 8.25 -11.37 6.89
N ARG A 34 9.27 -10.82 6.24
CA ARG A 34 10.06 -9.71 6.79
C ARG A 34 9.36 -8.35 6.72
N GLY A 35 8.25 -8.24 6.02
CA GLY A 35 7.58 -6.95 5.82
C GLY A 35 8.43 -5.96 5.03
N VAL A 36 9.13 -6.44 4.00
CA VAL A 36 10.01 -5.61 3.14
C VAL A 36 9.78 -5.89 1.66
N MET A 37 10.27 -4.99 0.84
CA MET A 37 10.56 -5.22 -0.58
C MET A 37 12.01 -4.86 -0.85
N GLY A 38 12.63 -5.49 -1.86
CA GLY A 38 14.05 -5.30 -2.11
C GLY A 38 14.44 -5.30 -3.58
N LEU A 39 15.50 -4.57 -3.91
CA LEU A 39 16.18 -4.62 -5.20
C LEU A 39 17.57 -5.27 -5.04
N GLY A 40 17.98 -6.01 -6.06
CA GLY A 40 19.32 -6.53 -6.20
C GLY A 40 20.36 -5.46 -6.55
N SER A 41 21.47 -5.90 -7.13
CA SER A 41 22.59 -5.02 -7.54
C SER A 41 23.46 -4.52 -6.38
N ALA A 42 23.81 -5.42 -5.45
CA ALA A 42 24.71 -5.12 -4.31
C ALA A 42 25.99 -4.40 -4.71
N ALA A 43 26.54 -4.65 -5.90
CA ALA A 43 27.75 -4.03 -6.40
C ALA A 43 27.64 -2.51 -6.66
N LEU A 44 26.42 -1.95 -6.68
CA LEU A 44 26.22 -0.50 -6.79
C LEU A 44 26.50 0.23 -5.47
N GLY A 45 26.52 -0.49 -4.33
CA GLY A 45 26.59 0.11 -3.01
C GLY A 45 25.31 0.85 -2.64
N ASP A 46 25.37 1.69 -1.61
CA ASP A 46 24.21 2.46 -1.17
C ASP A 46 23.73 3.44 -2.26
N LEU A 47 22.50 3.20 -2.75
CA LEU A 47 21.91 4.04 -3.80
C LEU A 47 21.51 5.44 -3.30
N SER A 48 21.49 5.68 -2.00
CA SER A 48 21.13 6.99 -1.45
C SER A 48 22.15 8.07 -1.75
N VAL A 49 23.41 7.68 -2.00
CA VAL A 49 24.52 8.60 -2.29
C VAL A 49 24.42 9.28 -3.65
N TYR A 50 23.68 8.67 -4.60
CA TYR A 50 23.54 9.23 -5.94
C TYR A 50 22.50 10.34 -5.97
N THR A 51 22.85 11.45 -6.64
CA THR A 51 22.00 12.65 -6.73
C THR A 51 21.26 12.75 -8.06
N SER A 52 21.64 11.94 -9.05
CA SER A 52 21.03 11.92 -10.38
C SER A 52 20.97 10.51 -10.98
N LYS A 53 20.02 10.32 -11.91
CA LYS A 53 19.92 9.08 -12.71
C LYS A 53 21.20 8.84 -13.53
N GLN A 54 21.91 9.91 -13.89
CA GLN A 54 23.14 9.83 -14.66
C GLN A 54 24.27 9.21 -13.82
N GLU A 55 24.40 9.57 -12.54
CA GLU A 55 25.39 8.97 -11.62
C GLU A 55 25.11 7.47 -11.40
N VAL A 56 23.85 7.09 -11.21
CA VAL A 56 23.46 5.67 -11.14
C VAL A 56 23.86 4.92 -12.41
N ARG A 57 23.65 5.55 -13.57
CA ARG A 57 24.03 4.96 -14.86
C ARG A 57 25.52 4.78 -15.01
N GLU A 58 26.32 5.80 -14.66
CA GLU A 58 27.78 5.76 -14.71
C GLU A 58 28.31 4.64 -13.83
N ARG A 59 27.82 4.55 -12.60
CA ARG A 59 28.21 3.49 -11.68
C ARG A 59 27.82 2.10 -12.19
N MET A 60 26.63 1.97 -12.77
CA MET A 60 26.18 0.71 -13.33
C MET A 60 27.06 0.24 -14.51
N LEU A 61 27.51 1.15 -15.37
CA LEU A 61 28.42 0.84 -16.47
C LEU A 61 29.82 0.47 -15.98
N GLU A 62 30.29 1.06 -14.89
CA GLU A 62 31.57 0.67 -14.27
C GLU A 62 31.53 -0.76 -13.71
N VAL A 63 30.45 -1.09 -13.00
CA VAL A 63 30.30 -2.37 -12.32
C VAL A 63 29.95 -3.50 -13.29
N TYR A 64 29.16 -3.20 -14.31
CA TYR A 64 28.65 -4.16 -15.28
C TYR A 64 28.92 -3.71 -16.74
N PRO A 65 30.16 -3.64 -17.20
CA PRO A 65 30.51 -3.07 -18.51
C PRO A 65 29.92 -3.85 -19.70
N ASP A 66 29.72 -5.17 -19.55
CA ASP A 66 29.21 -6.04 -20.61
C ASP A 66 27.68 -6.22 -20.59
N TYR A 67 27.02 -5.62 -19.62
CA TYR A 67 25.58 -5.82 -19.40
C TYR A 67 24.77 -4.80 -20.19
N GLY A 68 24.59 -4.93 -21.43
CA GLY A 68 23.77 -4.19 -22.40
C GLY A 68 23.08 -2.89 -21.94
N ARG A 69 22.06 -2.41 -22.67
CA ARG A 69 21.30 -1.20 -22.29
C ARG A 69 20.40 -1.43 -21.07
N GLN A 70 20.91 -1.13 -19.89
CA GLN A 70 20.23 -1.34 -18.59
C GLN A 70 19.26 -0.20 -18.20
N THR A 71 18.62 0.43 -19.15
CA THR A 71 17.74 1.57 -18.89
C THR A 71 16.65 1.26 -17.86
N ASN A 72 16.16 0.01 -17.83
CA ASN A 72 15.13 -0.41 -16.88
C ASN A 72 15.67 -0.55 -15.45
N ASP A 73 16.89 -1.07 -15.28
CA ASP A 73 17.49 -1.29 -13.95
C ASP A 73 17.92 0.03 -13.32
N ILE A 74 18.48 0.94 -14.13
CA ILE A 74 18.80 2.31 -13.72
C ILE A 74 17.53 3.04 -13.27
N LEU A 75 16.46 2.92 -14.05
CA LEU A 75 15.18 3.52 -13.71
C LEU A 75 14.60 2.92 -12.43
N ALA A 76 14.63 1.59 -12.30
CA ALA A 76 14.16 0.89 -11.11
C ALA A 76 14.93 1.32 -9.86
N ALA A 77 16.26 1.36 -9.92
CA ALA A 77 17.11 1.82 -8.81
C ALA A 77 16.77 3.25 -8.38
N TRP A 78 16.62 4.16 -9.34
CA TRP A 78 16.27 5.54 -9.08
C TRP A 78 14.85 5.68 -8.50
N GLN A 79 13.86 5.06 -9.12
CA GLN A 79 12.47 5.11 -8.66
C GLN A 79 12.33 4.52 -7.27
N PHE A 80 12.94 3.37 -7.03
CA PHE A 80 12.93 2.71 -5.73
C PHE A 80 13.53 3.57 -4.62
N THR A 81 14.60 4.31 -4.91
CA THR A 81 15.34 5.09 -3.91
C THR A 81 14.81 6.50 -3.73
N LYS A 82 14.46 7.19 -4.81
CA LYS A 82 14.17 8.64 -4.79
C LYS A 82 12.71 9.00 -5.05
N GLU A 83 11.97 8.19 -5.81
CA GLU A 83 10.62 8.55 -6.25
C GLU A 83 9.52 7.87 -5.41
N MET A 84 9.73 6.61 -5.02
CA MET A 84 8.81 5.86 -4.17
C MET A 84 8.79 6.43 -2.76
N LYS A 85 7.58 6.53 -2.16
CA LYS A 85 7.38 7.15 -0.84
C LYS A 85 6.52 6.28 0.08
N PRO A 86 6.64 6.46 1.40
CA PRO A 86 5.67 5.90 2.33
C PRO A 86 4.24 6.31 1.95
N GLY A 87 3.32 5.35 1.96
CA GLY A 87 1.94 5.51 1.49
C GLY A 87 1.69 4.98 0.07
N ASP A 88 2.73 4.79 -0.74
CA ASP A 88 2.60 4.19 -2.07
C ASP A 88 2.14 2.72 -1.99
N ILE A 89 1.41 2.27 -3.00
CA ILE A 89 0.84 0.93 -3.07
C ILE A 89 1.68 0.05 -4.01
N ILE A 90 1.96 -1.17 -3.56
CA ILE A 90 2.75 -2.16 -4.29
C ILE A 90 1.87 -3.34 -4.67
N PHE A 91 1.88 -3.71 -5.94
CA PHE A 91 1.40 -4.98 -6.44
C PHE A 91 2.59 -5.89 -6.74
N ALA A 92 2.78 -6.92 -5.93
CA ALA A 92 3.79 -7.94 -6.17
C ALA A 92 3.33 -8.87 -7.28
N LYS A 93 4.23 -9.17 -8.24
CA LYS A 93 3.93 -10.00 -9.40
C LYS A 93 4.87 -11.19 -9.54
N ARG A 94 4.37 -12.24 -10.21
CA ARG A 94 5.16 -13.36 -10.71
C ARG A 94 5.07 -13.41 -12.24
N GLY A 95 6.23 -13.44 -12.90
CA GLY A 95 6.28 -13.42 -14.37
C GLY A 95 5.59 -12.19 -14.98
N THR A 96 4.72 -12.41 -15.98
CA THR A 96 4.05 -11.34 -16.74
C THR A 96 2.53 -11.36 -16.64
N LYS A 97 1.95 -12.29 -15.87
CA LYS A 97 0.49 -12.45 -15.83
C LYS A 97 -0.10 -12.67 -14.43
N GLU A 98 0.74 -12.86 -13.41
CA GLU A 98 0.23 -13.16 -12.07
C GLU A 98 0.53 -12.03 -11.11
N ILE A 99 -0.49 -11.63 -10.36
CA ILE A 99 -0.37 -10.81 -9.16
C ILE A 99 -0.37 -11.76 -7.96
N ILE A 100 0.58 -11.58 -7.04
CA ILE A 100 0.78 -12.49 -5.91
C ILE A 100 0.67 -11.81 -4.55
N GLY A 101 0.62 -10.48 -4.54
CA GLY A 101 0.47 -9.74 -3.30
C GLY A 101 0.18 -8.26 -3.50
N ARG A 102 -0.34 -7.66 -2.43
CA ARG A 102 -0.57 -6.23 -2.29
C ARG A 102 0.07 -5.73 -1.01
N GLY A 103 0.68 -4.56 -1.04
CA GLY A 103 1.28 -3.93 0.13
C GLY A 103 1.24 -2.41 0.07
N ILE A 104 1.56 -1.80 1.20
CA ILE A 104 1.70 -0.35 1.35
C ILE A 104 3.11 -0.08 1.84
N VAL A 105 3.85 0.77 1.14
CA VAL A 105 5.18 1.24 1.57
C VAL A 105 5.03 1.98 2.90
N THR A 106 5.78 1.59 3.91
CA THR A 106 5.69 2.19 5.26
C THR A 106 6.97 2.89 5.68
N GLY A 107 8.08 2.66 4.96
CA GLY A 107 9.38 3.23 5.29
C GLY A 107 10.10 3.84 4.10
N GLU A 108 11.06 4.69 4.42
CA GLU A 108 12.02 5.20 3.44
C GLU A 108 12.96 4.09 2.95
N TYR A 109 13.71 4.37 1.88
CA TYR A 109 14.79 3.50 1.43
C TYR A 109 15.86 3.34 2.52
N PHE A 110 16.37 2.13 2.67
CA PHE A 110 17.57 1.85 3.45
C PHE A 110 18.45 0.80 2.77
N TYR A 111 19.74 0.86 3.06
CA TYR A 111 20.75 -0.04 2.54
C TYR A 111 21.19 -0.99 3.65
N ASP A 112 21.08 -2.29 3.40
CA ASP A 112 21.52 -3.36 4.28
C ASP A 112 22.86 -3.90 3.75
N SER A 113 23.97 -3.44 4.35
CA SER A 113 25.31 -3.83 3.93
C SER A 113 25.62 -5.32 4.11
N ASP A 114 24.87 -5.99 5.00
CA ASP A 114 25.04 -7.41 5.29
C ASP A 114 24.11 -8.28 4.41
N GLY A 115 23.27 -7.64 3.58
CA GLY A 115 22.35 -8.27 2.65
C GLY A 115 23.05 -8.73 1.36
N ASP A 116 23.21 -10.04 1.16
CA ASP A 116 23.98 -10.62 0.06
C ASP A 116 23.46 -10.28 -1.34
N ARG A 117 22.16 -10.50 -1.61
CA ARG A 117 21.59 -10.41 -2.96
C ARG A 117 20.68 -9.21 -3.19
N PHE A 118 20.00 -8.75 -2.14
CA PHE A 118 18.99 -7.70 -2.18
C PHE A 118 19.21 -6.69 -1.06
N PRO A 119 20.31 -5.90 -1.10
CA PRO A 119 20.67 -4.99 -0.01
C PRO A 119 19.86 -3.68 -0.02
N HIS A 120 19.17 -3.38 -1.10
CA HIS A 120 18.38 -2.17 -1.23
C HIS A 120 16.95 -2.48 -0.79
N LEU A 121 16.52 -1.95 0.34
CA LEU A 121 15.28 -2.34 1.00
C LEU A 121 14.35 -1.15 1.28
N ARG A 122 13.06 -1.45 1.36
CA ARG A 122 12.01 -0.60 1.95
C ARG A 122 11.07 -1.44 2.78
N HIS A 123 10.60 -0.87 3.89
CA HIS A 123 9.55 -1.51 4.67
C HIS A 123 8.20 -1.43 3.95
N VAL A 124 7.50 -2.54 3.94
CA VAL A 124 6.17 -2.70 3.34
C VAL A 124 5.26 -3.44 4.32
N ARG A 125 4.08 -2.90 4.53
CA ARG A 125 3.01 -3.64 5.17
C ARG A 125 2.22 -4.36 4.09
N TRP A 126 2.47 -5.63 3.93
CA TRP A 126 1.73 -6.49 3.00
C TRP A 126 0.30 -6.66 3.51
N THR A 127 -0.69 -6.33 2.68
CA THR A 127 -2.11 -6.33 3.02
C THR A 127 -2.89 -7.43 2.32
N GLY A 128 -2.29 -8.11 1.34
CA GLY A 128 -2.88 -9.23 0.64
C GLY A 128 -1.82 -10.17 0.09
N LYS A 129 -2.11 -11.48 0.11
CA LYS A 129 -1.31 -12.56 -0.45
C LYS A 129 -2.22 -13.55 -1.15
N GLY A 130 -1.88 -13.94 -2.37
CA GLY A 130 -2.66 -14.88 -3.15
C GLY A 130 -1.99 -15.18 -4.48
N CYS A 131 -2.78 -15.60 -5.47
CA CYS A 131 -2.33 -15.79 -6.83
C CYS A 131 -3.50 -15.55 -7.79
N TRP A 132 -3.42 -14.46 -8.54
CA TRP A 132 -4.46 -14.06 -9.49
C TRP A 132 -3.85 -13.89 -10.86
N SER A 133 -4.34 -14.66 -11.83
CA SER A 133 -3.93 -14.57 -13.22
C SER A 133 -4.70 -13.48 -13.95
N LEU A 134 -4.00 -12.66 -14.71
CA LEU A 134 -4.59 -11.61 -15.54
C LEU A 134 -4.53 -12.01 -17.02
N ASP A 135 -5.56 -11.66 -17.77
CA ASP A 135 -5.66 -11.97 -19.21
C ASP A 135 -4.59 -11.24 -20.03
N LYS A 136 -4.33 -9.99 -19.68
CA LYS A 136 -3.34 -9.16 -20.37
C LYS A 136 -1.99 -9.21 -19.68
N PRO A 137 -0.89 -9.47 -20.41
CA PRO A 137 0.44 -9.48 -19.83
C PRO A 137 0.90 -8.06 -19.49
N PHE A 138 1.65 -7.94 -18.41
CA PHE A 138 2.33 -6.72 -18.02
C PHE A 138 3.85 -6.77 -18.29
N ALA A 139 4.54 -5.63 -18.14
CA ALA A 139 5.94 -5.48 -18.48
C ALA A 139 6.86 -6.44 -17.69
N ARG A 140 7.90 -6.97 -18.38
CA ARG A 140 8.98 -7.76 -17.77
C ARG A 140 10.01 -6.87 -17.06
N LYS A 141 9.56 -5.95 -16.21
CA LYS A 141 10.45 -5.07 -15.45
C LYS A 141 10.37 -5.43 -13.98
N THR A 142 11.45 -5.22 -13.25
CA THR A 142 11.51 -5.42 -11.81
C THR A 142 10.59 -4.46 -11.07
N LEU A 143 10.58 -3.19 -11.52
CA LEU A 143 9.72 -2.15 -10.97
C LEU A 143 9.10 -1.32 -12.10
N THR A 144 7.82 -1.01 -11.98
CA THR A 144 7.10 -0.18 -12.96
C THR A 144 6.05 0.65 -12.22
N GLU A 145 6.07 1.95 -12.40
CA GLU A 145 4.96 2.80 -11.96
C GLU A 145 3.76 2.56 -12.87
N VAL A 146 2.59 2.34 -12.28
CA VAL A 146 1.35 2.02 -12.99
C VAL A 146 0.20 2.95 -12.62
N SER A 147 0.49 4.05 -11.95
CA SER A 147 -0.52 5.03 -11.48
C SER A 147 -1.42 5.56 -12.58
N ASP A 148 -0.87 5.77 -13.79
CA ASP A 148 -1.62 6.28 -14.95
C ASP A 148 -2.54 5.23 -15.60
N TYR A 149 -2.36 3.94 -15.26
CA TYR A 149 -3.17 2.84 -15.80
C TYR A 149 -4.37 2.55 -14.89
N THR A 150 -5.29 3.50 -14.79
CA THR A 150 -6.41 3.48 -13.82
C THR A 150 -7.28 2.22 -13.90
N ASP A 151 -7.59 1.74 -15.11
CA ASP A 151 -8.36 0.50 -15.30
C ASP A 151 -7.62 -0.74 -14.78
N PHE A 152 -6.31 -0.78 -14.99
CA PHE A 152 -5.46 -1.85 -14.46
C PHE A 152 -5.42 -1.80 -12.93
N VAL A 153 -5.15 -0.62 -12.36
CA VAL A 153 -5.10 -0.42 -10.91
C VAL A 153 -6.41 -0.83 -10.25
N SER A 154 -7.54 -0.32 -10.77
CA SER A 154 -8.87 -0.66 -10.25
C SER A 154 -9.18 -2.16 -10.36
N GLY A 155 -8.81 -2.78 -11.48
CA GLY A 155 -8.99 -4.22 -11.68
C GLY A 155 -8.17 -5.06 -10.70
N VAL A 156 -6.93 -4.66 -10.40
CA VAL A 156 -6.09 -5.36 -9.43
C VAL A 156 -6.57 -5.12 -8.00
N GLU A 157 -6.97 -3.90 -7.63
CA GLU A 157 -7.55 -3.63 -6.30
C GLU A 157 -8.80 -4.48 -6.03
N ALA A 158 -9.69 -4.62 -7.01
CA ALA A 158 -10.89 -5.46 -6.88
C ALA A 158 -10.58 -6.93 -6.57
N LEU A 159 -9.47 -7.49 -7.08
CA LEU A 159 -9.07 -8.86 -6.76
C LEU A 159 -8.79 -9.07 -5.26
N PHE A 160 -8.26 -8.03 -4.61
CA PHE A 160 -7.97 -8.10 -3.18
C PHE A 160 -9.20 -7.83 -2.32
N GLU A 161 -10.14 -7.01 -2.79
CA GLU A 161 -11.43 -6.79 -2.13
C GLU A 161 -12.25 -8.08 -2.13
N GLU A 162 -12.43 -8.74 -3.28
CA GLU A 162 -13.12 -10.02 -3.42
C GLU A 162 -12.50 -11.13 -2.56
N SER A 163 -11.15 -11.17 -2.48
CA SER A 163 -10.44 -12.18 -1.68
C SER A 163 -10.62 -11.95 -0.18
N THR A 164 -10.72 -10.70 0.24
CA THR A 164 -10.99 -10.36 1.64
C THR A 164 -12.40 -10.77 2.02
N GLU A 165 -13.38 -10.52 1.16
CA GLU A 165 -14.77 -10.99 1.36
C GLU A 165 -14.87 -12.53 1.38
N ALA A 166 -14.13 -13.21 0.49
CA ALA A 166 -14.09 -14.68 0.45
C ALA A 166 -13.37 -15.29 1.66
N ALA A 167 -12.30 -14.67 2.15
CA ALA A 167 -11.57 -15.10 3.35
C ALA A 167 -12.39 -14.85 4.63
N GLU A 168 -13.14 -13.75 4.69
CA GLU A 168 -14.06 -13.45 5.78
C GLU A 168 -15.25 -14.43 5.82
N SER A 169 -15.63 -15.03 4.67
CA SER A 169 -16.72 -16.04 4.60
C SER A 169 -16.33 -17.43 5.14
N VAL A 170 -15.06 -17.70 5.42
CA VAL A 170 -14.52 -19.00 5.90
C VAL A 170 -14.10 -18.96 7.37
N VAL A 171 -14.11 -17.80 8.03
CA VAL A 171 -13.93 -17.75 9.49
C VAL A 171 -15.20 -18.32 10.15
N PRO A 172 -15.10 -19.28 11.10
CA PRO A 172 -16.26 -19.70 11.87
C PRO A 172 -16.88 -18.45 12.49
N SER A 173 -18.14 -18.18 12.17
CA SER A 173 -18.86 -17.02 12.68
C SER A 173 -18.79 -17.03 14.21
N GLU A 174 -17.98 -16.15 14.79
CA GLU A 174 -18.21 -15.81 16.17
C GLU A 174 -19.65 -15.34 16.29
N PRO A 175 -20.36 -15.74 17.35
CA PRO A 175 -21.77 -15.38 17.47
C PRO A 175 -21.90 -13.86 17.39
N LEU A 176 -22.76 -13.39 16.48
CA LEU A 176 -23.07 -11.98 16.31
C LEU A 176 -23.43 -11.40 17.69
N THR A 177 -22.59 -10.48 18.17
CA THR A 177 -22.82 -9.86 19.48
C THR A 177 -23.80 -8.70 19.28
N GLU A 178 -24.86 -8.66 20.07
CA GLU A 178 -25.79 -7.53 20.07
C GLU A 178 -25.01 -6.21 20.32
N TYR A 179 -25.24 -5.23 19.44
CA TYR A 179 -24.59 -3.94 19.53
C TYR A 179 -25.61 -2.81 19.36
N SER A 180 -25.89 -2.13 20.44
CA SER A 180 -26.91 -1.09 20.54
C SER A 180 -26.31 0.31 20.53
N ALA A 181 -27.16 1.34 20.47
CA ALA A 181 -26.77 2.74 20.67
C ALA A 181 -25.98 2.96 21.98
N ARG A 182 -26.32 2.22 23.03
CA ARG A 182 -25.63 2.30 24.33
C ARG A 182 -24.16 1.84 24.19
N HIS A 183 -23.92 0.72 23.52
CA HIS A 183 -22.56 0.24 23.28
C HIS A 183 -21.76 1.24 22.43
N PHE A 184 -22.38 1.92 21.47
CA PHE A 184 -21.74 2.99 20.71
C PHE A 184 -21.32 4.15 21.61
N LEU A 185 -22.22 4.62 22.48
CA LEU A 185 -21.96 5.76 23.38
C LEU A 185 -20.89 5.42 24.44
N ASP A 186 -20.78 4.18 24.84
CA ASP A 186 -19.74 3.70 25.75
C ASP A 186 -18.34 3.64 25.09
N GLU A 187 -18.28 3.34 23.77
CA GLU A 187 -17.03 3.20 23.01
C GLU A 187 -16.58 4.49 22.30
N VAL A 188 -17.52 5.40 21.96
CA VAL A 188 -17.25 6.61 21.19
C VAL A 188 -17.58 7.84 22.01
N PHE A 189 -16.66 8.80 22.11
CA PHE A 189 -16.85 10.07 22.81
C PHE A 189 -17.90 10.94 22.07
N MET A 190 -19.18 10.65 22.26
CA MET A 190 -20.30 11.36 21.70
C MET A 190 -21.49 11.31 22.67
N ASP A 191 -22.20 12.44 22.82
CA ASP A 191 -23.43 12.48 23.61
C ASP A 191 -24.62 11.87 22.84
N GLU A 192 -25.67 11.52 23.57
CA GLU A 192 -26.87 10.85 23.05
C GLU A 192 -27.63 11.73 22.03
N GLU A 193 -27.69 13.03 22.26
CA GLU A 193 -28.37 14.00 21.38
C GLU A 193 -27.67 14.04 20.01
N ARG A 194 -26.34 14.13 20.01
CA ARG A 194 -25.53 14.17 18.81
C ARG A 194 -25.53 12.83 18.05
N TYR A 195 -25.53 11.71 18.79
CA TYR A 195 -25.75 10.39 18.19
C TYR A 195 -27.10 10.33 17.48
N GLY A 196 -28.19 10.70 18.14
CA GLY A 196 -29.54 10.70 17.57
C GLY A 196 -29.65 11.56 16.32
N ALA A 197 -29.07 12.77 16.35
CA ALA A 197 -29.01 13.66 15.19
C ALA A 197 -28.22 13.05 14.03
N THR A 198 -27.06 12.43 14.30
CA THR A 198 -26.21 11.77 13.29
C THR A 198 -26.94 10.61 12.63
N VAL A 199 -27.57 9.73 13.42
CA VAL A 199 -28.38 8.62 12.90
C VAL A 199 -29.57 9.12 12.08
N GLY A 200 -30.23 10.20 12.54
CA GLY A 200 -31.33 10.82 11.81
C GLY A 200 -30.92 11.33 10.44
N VAL A 201 -29.79 12.05 10.36
CA VAL A 201 -29.22 12.52 9.09
C VAL A 201 -28.83 11.36 8.19
N LEU A 202 -28.17 10.34 8.72
CA LEU A 202 -27.75 9.18 7.93
C LEU A 202 -28.94 8.39 7.37
N ARG A 203 -30.03 8.22 8.15
CA ARG A 203 -31.26 7.60 7.67
C ARG A 203 -31.96 8.39 6.57
N ALA A 204 -31.97 9.73 6.69
CA ALA A 204 -32.61 10.61 5.73
C ALA A 204 -31.78 10.82 4.45
N LYS A 205 -30.46 11.04 4.57
CA LYS A 205 -29.57 11.42 3.47
C LYS A 205 -28.78 10.23 2.89
N LYS A 206 -28.78 9.08 3.56
CA LYS A 206 -28.04 7.86 3.19
C LYS A 206 -26.52 8.01 3.17
N ASN A 207 -25.98 9.15 3.51
CA ASN A 207 -24.55 9.41 3.63
C ASN A 207 -24.28 10.49 4.68
N ILE A 208 -23.06 10.46 5.26
CA ILE A 208 -22.48 11.50 6.10
C ILE A 208 -20.99 11.62 5.79
N ILE A 209 -20.44 12.80 5.98
CA ILE A 209 -19.00 13.05 5.86
C ILE A 209 -18.45 13.35 7.25
N LEU A 210 -17.50 12.50 7.72
CA LEU A 210 -16.81 12.70 8.98
C LEU A 210 -15.52 13.50 8.72
N GLN A 211 -15.47 14.75 9.20
CA GLN A 211 -14.29 15.61 9.10
C GLN A 211 -13.54 15.69 10.43
N GLY A 212 -12.24 15.88 10.37
CA GLY A 212 -11.36 16.03 11.53
C GLY A 212 -9.91 15.70 11.21
N ALA A 213 -8.99 16.04 12.11
CA ALA A 213 -7.56 15.78 11.97
C ALA A 213 -7.26 14.29 11.76
N PRO A 214 -6.14 13.92 11.13
CA PRO A 214 -5.67 12.52 11.08
C PRO A 214 -5.54 11.94 12.49
N GLY A 215 -5.88 10.65 12.66
CA GLY A 215 -5.71 9.96 13.94
C GLY A 215 -6.82 10.15 14.98
N VAL A 216 -7.81 11.04 14.78
CA VAL A 216 -8.88 11.30 15.77
C VAL A 216 -9.98 10.20 15.82
N GLY A 217 -9.76 9.04 15.24
CA GLY A 217 -10.70 7.92 15.34
C GLY A 217 -11.93 7.98 14.43
N LYS A 218 -11.91 8.75 13.33
CA LYS A 218 -13.06 8.85 12.39
C LYS A 218 -13.55 7.51 11.86
N THR A 219 -12.63 6.66 11.40
CA THR A 219 -12.94 5.32 10.89
C THR A 219 -13.49 4.41 11.99
N PHE A 220 -12.93 4.51 13.20
CA PHE A 220 -13.43 3.80 14.37
C PHE A 220 -14.87 4.19 14.68
N ALA A 221 -15.18 5.49 14.77
CA ALA A 221 -16.51 5.99 15.04
C ALA A 221 -17.51 5.62 13.92
N ALA A 222 -17.10 5.65 12.64
CA ALA A 222 -17.94 5.25 11.51
C ALA A 222 -18.33 3.78 11.60
N LYS A 223 -17.36 2.90 11.88
CA LYS A 223 -17.59 1.45 12.02
C LYS A 223 -18.53 1.15 13.20
N ARG A 224 -18.33 1.81 14.35
CA ARG A 224 -19.20 1.67 15.52
C ARG A 224 -20.61 2.18 15.29
N LEU A 225 -20.76 3.28 14.54
CA LEU A 225 -22.06 3.82 14.15
C LEU A 225 -22.82 2.81 13.27
N ALA A 226 -22.14 2.19 12.32
CA ALA A 226 -22.74 1.14 11.49
C ALA A 226 -23.23 -0.04 12.33
N TYR A 227 -22.43 -0.55 13.27
CA TYR A 227 -22.85 -1.62 14.19
C TYR A 227 -24.10 -1.26 14.99
N SER A 228 -24.15 -0.04 15.55
CA SER A 228 -25.31 0.41 16.33
C SER A 228 -26.58 0.54 15.50
N MET A 229 -26.45 0.84 14.20
CA MET A 229 -27.60 0.91 13.28
C MET A 229 -28.05 -0.46 12.78
N MET A 230 -27.14 -1.42 12.64
CA MET A 230 -27.43 -2.81 12.30
C MET A 230 -27.95 -3.62 13.48
N GLY A 231 -27.72 -3.16 14.71
CA GLY A 231 -28.07 -3.88 15.93
C GLY A 231 -27.13 -5.00 16.32
N VAL A 232 -26.05 -5.21 15.54
CA VAL A 232 -25.09 -6.30 15.73
C VAL A 232 -23.67 -5.82 15.46
N LYS A 233 -22.73 -6.36 16.23
CA LYS A 233 -21.30 -6.19 15.98
C LYS A 233 -20.82 -7.40 15.18
N ASP A 234 -20.56 -7.14 13.92
CA ASP A 234 -19.93 -8.09 13.03
C ASP A 234 -18.44 -7.74 12.93
N ALA A 235 -17.57 -8.57 13.52
CA ALA A 235 -16.12 -8.33 13.52
C ALA A 235 -15.49 -8.56 12.14
N SER A 236 -16.24 -9.18 11.21
CA SER A 236 -15.84 -9.46 9.84
C SER A 236 -16.04 -8.27 8.88
N ARG A 237 -16.69 -7.18 9.34
CA ARG A 237 -16.98 -5.99 8.54
C ARG A 237 -16.35 -4.70 9.04
#